data_d66140ea1f64b57d51c0ac0a0ebe565f
#
_entry.id   d66140ea1f64b57d51c0ac0a0ebe565f
#
_cell.length_a   1.000
_cell.length_b   1.000
_cell.length_c   1.000
_cell.angle_alpha   90.00
_cell.angle_beta   90.00
_cell.angle_gamma   90.00
#
_symmetry.space_group_name_H-M   'P 1'
#
loop_
_entity.id
_entity.type
_entity.pdbx_description
1 polymer ?
#
loop_
_entity_poly.entity_id
_entity_poly.type
_entity_poly.pdbx_seq_one_letter_code
_entity_poly.pdbx_strand_id
1 'polypeptide(L)'
;MTTSDVAHRAVLFCKQDCKPCTLTKEFVFAIKPRLTEYLSIVQKENHPALVAAYDLELYPTLLVVDEYGHELQKIVGGKNVREQLVNILNTIRYNRNT
;
A
#
# COMPACT_ATOMS: atom_id res chain seq x y z
N MET A 1 9.49 7.68 -25.13
CA MET A 1 9.24 6.83 -24.05
C MET A 1 8.29 7.48 -23.11
N THR A 2 7.71 6.76 -22.40
CA THR A 2 6.71 7.29 -21.51
C THR A 2 6.98 6.80 -20.11
N THR A 3 6.42 7.51 -19.19
CA THR A 3 6.52 7.10 -17.81
C THR A 3 5.49 6.06 -17.45
N SER A 4 4.64 5.69 -18.39
CA SER A 4 3.62 4.70 -18.10
C SER A 4 4.21 3.35 -17.74
N ASP A 5 5.49 3.13 -18.08
CA ASP A 5 6.16 1.88 -17.76
C ASP A 5 6.72 1.85 -16.35
N VAL A 6 6.58 2.94 -15.62
CA VAL A 6 7.06 2.99 -14.25
C VAL A 6 6.33 1.96 -13.42
N ALA A 7 7.09 1.16 -12.69
CA ALA A 7 6.55 0.09 -11.88
C ALA A 7 6.08 0.65 -10.53
N HIS A 8 4.81 0.95 -10.45
CA HIS A 8 4.21 1.41 -9.19
C HIS A 8 3.96 0.23 -8.27
N ARG A 9 4.01 0.48 -6.99
CA ARG A 9 3.69 -0.51 -5.96
C ARG A 9 2.87 0.14 -4.87
N ALA A 10 2.05 -0.67 -4.21
CA ALA A 10 1.32 -0.26 -3.03
C ALA A 10 1.99 -0.88 -1.82
N VAL A 11 2.16 -0.10 -0.76
CA VAL A 11 2.79 -0.57 0.48
C VAL A 11 1.85 -0.24 1.62
N LEU A 12 1.40 -1.27 2.32
CA LEU A 12 0.49 -1.12 3.45
C LEU A 12 1.29 -1.19 4.74
N PHE A 13 1.31 -0.08 5.47
CA PHE A 13 2.02 -0.01 6.75
C PHE A 13 1.06 -0.30 7.89
N CYS A 14 1.43 -1.26 8.73
CA CYS A 14 0.64 -1.66 9.89
C CYS A 14 1.50 -1.59 11.14
N LYS A 15 0.85 -1.66 12.30
CA LYS A 15 1.57 -1.69 13.57
C LYS A 15 0.97 -2.78 14.45
N GLN A 16 1.68 -3.12 15.54
CA GLN A 16 1.19 -4.07 16.52
C GLN A 16 0.00 -3.48 17.28
N ASP A 17 -0.86 -4.36 17.77
CA ASP A 17 -2.01 -3.99 18.62
C ASP A 17 -2.88 -2.93 17.96
N CYS A 18 -3.14 -3.12 16.69
CA CYS A 18 -3.89 -2.16 15.89
C CYS A 18 -5.07 -2.89 15.26
N LYS A 19 -6.27 -2.70 15.82
CA LYS A 19 -7.45 -3.38 15.30
C LYS A 19 -7.77 -2.99 13.86
N PRO A 20 -7.74 -1.71 13.48
CA PRO A 20 -7.96 -1.37 12.07
C PRO A 20 -6.94 -2.01 11.13
N CYS A 21 -5.70 -2.21 11.61
CA CYS A 21 -4.69 -2.90 10.82
C CYS A 21 -5.07 -4.36 10.60
N THR A 22 -5.54 -5.02 11.65
CA THR A 22 -5.96 -6.42 11.56
C THR A 22 -7.11 -6.58 10.59
N LEU A 23 -8.12 -5.71 10.70
CA LEU A 23 -9.26 -5.76 9.79
C LEU A 23 -8.85 -5.53 8.34
N THR A 24 -7.91 -4.63 8.13
CA THR A 24 -7.43 -4.33 6.78
C THR A 24 -6.63 -5.50 6.21
N LYS A 25 -5.81 -6.16 7.04
CA LYS A 25 -5.08 -7.35 6.59
C LYS A 25 -6.04 -8.47 6.20
N GLU A 26 -7.09 -8.67 6.99
CA GLU A 26 -8.09 -9.69 6.67
C GLU A 26 -8.76 -9.38 5.33
N PHE A 27 -9.05 -8.11 5.10
CA PHE A 27 -9.61 -7.67 3.83
C PHE A 27 -8.64 -7.97 2.68
N VAL A 28 -7.34 -7.71 2.88
CA VAL A 28 -6.32 -7.98 1.86
C VAL A 28 -6.28 -9.46 1.52
N PHE A 29 -6.36 -10.34 2.54
CA PHE A 29 -6.27 -11.76 2.30
C PHE A 29 -7.47 -12.30 1.52
N ALA A 30 -8.56 -11.55 1.46
CA ALA A 30 -9.73 -11.92 0.68
C ALA A 30 -9.66 -11.43 -0.78
N ILE A 31 -8.67 -10.61 -1.10
CA ILE A 31 -8.50 -10.09 -2.46
C ILE A 31 -7.79 -11.14 -3.32
N LYS A 32 -8.13 -11.16 -4.60
CA LYS A 32 -7.52 -12.11 -5.54
C LYS A 32 -6.00 -11.94 -5.55
N PRO A 33 -5.24 -13.04 -5.49
CA PRO A 33 -3.78 -12.97 -5.42
C PRO A 33 -3.13 -12.18 -6.54
N ARG A 34 -3.70 -12.21 -7.74
CA ARG A 34 -3.10 -11.47 -8.85
C ARG A 34 -3.13 -9.97 -8.65
N LEU A 35 -3.98 -9.47 -7.75
CA LEU A 35 -3.98 -8.06 -7.40
C LEU A 35 -3.00 -7.78 -6.27
N THR A 36 -2.94 -8.69 -5.29
CA THR A 36 -2.09 -8.46 -4.13
C THR A 36 -0.61 -8.64 -4.43
N GLU A 37 -0.25 -9.15 -5.61
CA GLU A 37 1.16 -9.23 -5.97
C GLU A 37 1.80 -7.85 -6.09
N TYR A 38 1.00 -6.80 -6.25
CA TYR A 38 1.50 -5.43 -6.31
C TYR A 38 1.49 -4.74 -4.96
N LEU A 39 1.16 -5.49 -3.91
CA LEU A 39 1.02 -4.95 -2.56
C LEU A 39 2.04 -5.61 -1.65
N SER A 40 2.74 -4.78 -0.87
CA SER A 40 3.61 -5.25 0.20
C SER A 40 3.00 -4.82 1.52
N ILE A 41 3.06 -5.69 2.53
CA ILE A 41 2.61 -5.35 3.87
C ILE A 41 3.84 -5.21 4.75
N VAL A 42 3.97 -4.07 5.41
CA VAL A 42 5.15 -3.73 6.20
C VAL A 42 4.73 -3.44 7.62
N GLN A 43 5.40 -4.08 8.57
CA GLN A 43 5.18 -3.86 9.98
C GLN A 43 6.08 -2.71 10.43
N LYS A 44 5.49 -1.65 10.98
CA LYS A 44 6.24 -0.45 11.30
C LYS A 44 7.40 -0.70 12.24
N GLU A 45 7.22 -1.63 13.18
CA GLU A 45 8.23 -1.91 14.19
C GLU A 45 9.52 -2.48 13.60
N ASN A 46 9.41 -3.07 12.42
CA ASN A 46 10.56 -3.67 11.75
C ASN A 46 11.24 -2.72 10.75
N HIS A 47 10.66 -1.54 10.54
CA HIS A 47 11.16 -0.63 9.48
C HIS A 47 11.10 0.82 9.93
N PRO A 48 11.81 1.17 11.02
CA PRO A 48 11.76 2.54 11.53
C PRO A 48 12.28 3.58 10.54
N ALA A 49 13.23 3.19 9.69
CA ALA A 49 13.75 4.14 8.69
C ALA A 49 12.69 4.51 7.66
N LEU A 50 11.87 3.54 7.25
CA LEU A 50 10.79 3.82 6.30
C LEU A 50 9.71 4.68 6.94
N VAL A 51 9.40 4.41 8.20
CA VAL A 51 8.42 5.21 8.94
C VAL A 51 8.84 6.67 8.96
N ALA A 52 10.13 6.91 9.25
CA ALA A 52 10.66 8.27 9.28
C ALA A 52 10.68 8.89 7.89
N ALA A 53 11.10 8.12 6.88
CA ALA A 53 11.25 8.64 5.53
C ALA A 53 9.91 9.09 4.94
N TYR A 54 8.83 8.37 5.25
CA TYR A 54 7.51 8.70 4.71
C TYR A 54 6.65 9.47 5.70
N ASP A 55 7.22 9.83 6.86
CA ASP A 55 6.51 10.63 7.87
C ASP A 55 5.19 9.99 8.28
N LEU A 56 5.24 8.72 8.66
CA LEU A 56 4.04 7.97 8.99
C LEU A 56 3.71 8.14 10.47
N GLU A 57 2.45 8.46 10.76
CA GLU A 57 1.98 8.68 12.13
C GLU A 57 0.79 7.81 12.49
N LEU A 58 -0.10 7.58 11.54
CA LEU A 58 -1.33 6.83 11.78
C LEU A 58 -1.31 5.53 11.00
N TYR A 59 -2.01 4.52 11.52
CA TYR A 59 -1.99 3.18 10.93
C TYR A 59 -3.39 2.60 10.91
N PRO A 60 -3.73 1.81 9.89
CA PRO A 60 -2.86 1.52 8.74
C PRO A 60 -2.76 2.71 7.79
N THR A 61 -1.65 2.78 7.07
CA THR A 61 -1.48 3.75 6.00
C THR A 61 -1.05 3.01 4.74
N LEU A 62 -1.68 3.34 3.64
CA LEU A 62 -1.33 2.77 2.34
C LEU A 62 -0.60 3.83 1.54
N LEU A 63 0.60 3.48 1.09
CA LEU A 63 1.36 4.34 0.18
C LEU A 63 1.35 3.72 -1.20
N VAL A 64 1.22 4.57 -2.22
CA VAL A 64 1.54 4.19 -3.58
C VAL A 64 2.85 4.86 -3.92
N VAL A 65 3.83 4.08 -4.34
CA VAL A 65 5.16 4.59 -4.63
C VAL A 65 5.57 4.19 -6.05
N ASP A 66 6.51 4.95 -6.62
CA ASP A 66 7.05 4.59 -7.92
C ASP A 66 8.22 3.62 -7.74
N GLU A 67 8.88 3.27 -8.84
CA GLU A 67 9.96 2.29 -8.81
C GLU A 67 11.17 2.76 -8.02
N TYR A 68 11.26 4.07 -7.75
CA TYR A 68 12.35 4.64 -6.97
C TYR A 68 11.97 4.87 -5.51
N GLY A 69 10.75 4.50 -5.13
CA GLY A 69 10.29 4.68 -3.77
C GLY A 69 9.72 6.05 -3.46
N HIS A 70 9.49 6.88 -4.49
CA HIS A 70 8.88 8.19 -4.27
C HIS A 70 7.39 8.04 -4.00
N GLU A 71 6.90 8.75 -3.01
CA GLU A 71 5.49 8.71 -2.65
C GLU A 71 4.65 9.41 -3.71
N LEU A 72 3.67 8.68 -4.25
CA LEU A 72 2.73 9.21 -5.22
C LEU A 72 1.38 9.48 -4.58
N GLN A 73 1.01 8.68 -3.59
CA GLN A 73 -0.29 8.80 -2.94
C GLN A 73 -0.19 8.21 -1.54
N LYS A 74 -0.90 8.81 -0.59
CA LYS A 74 -0.95 8.35 0.78
C LYS A 74 -2.40 8.31 1.24
N ILE A 75 -2.85 7.15 1.71
CA ILE A 75 -4.21 6.97 2.22
C ILE A 75 -4.11 6.49 3.65
N VAL A 76 -4.75 7.22 4.55
CA VAL A 76 -4.62 7.00 5.98
C VAL A 76 -5.93 6.47 6.56
N GLY A 77 -5.81 5.45 7.41
CA GLY A 77 -6.94 4.92 8.14
C GLY A 77 -7.53 3.68 7.50
N GLY A 78 -7.95 2.72 8.34
CA GLY A 78 -8.41 1.42 7.87
C GLY A 78 -9.58 1.50 6.90
N LYS A 79 -10.57 2.31 7.24
CA LYS A 79 -11.75 2.44 6.39
C LYS A 79 -11.39 2.99 5.02
N ASN A 80 -10.61 4.08 5.00
CA ASN A 80 -10.21 4.70 3.75
C ASN A 80 -9.38 3.75 2.89
N VAL A 81 -8.46 3.03 3.53
CA VAL A 81 -7.63 2.06 2.82
C VAL A 81 -8.50 0.98 2.18
N ARG A 82 -9.42 0.40 2.97
CA ARG A 82 -10.26 -0.67 2.46
C ARG A 82 -11.15 -0.21 1.31
N GLU A 83 -11.62 1.04 1.37
CA GLU A 83 -12.49 1.56 0.32
C GLU A 83 -11.76 1.78 -1.00
N GLN A 84 -10.46 2.06 -0.95
CA GLN A 84 -9.72 2.45 -2.15
C GLN A 84 -8.76 1.38 -2.65
N LEU A 85 -8.47 0.38 -1.84
CA LEU A 85 -7.38 -0.56 -2.13
C LEU A 85 -7.56 -1.31 -3.45
N VAL A 86 -8.75 -1.86 -3.69
CA VAL A 86 -8.97 -2.65 -4.90
C VAL A 86 -8.81 -1.79 -6.15
N ASN A 87 -9.36 -0.57 -6.12
CA ASN A 87 -9.22 0.33 -7.26
C ASN A 87 -7.77 0.71 -7.51
N ILE A 88 -7.02 0.95 -6.43
CA ILE A 88 -5.61 1.29 -6.55
C ILE A 88 -4.83 0.12 -7.14
N LEU A 89 -5.06 -1.08 -6.65
CA LEU A 89 -4.36 -2.26 -7.16
C LEU A 89 -4.72 -2.55 -8.61
N ASN A 90 -5.98 -2.38 -8.97
CA ASN A 90 -6.40 -2.53 -10.36
C ASN A 90 -5.72 -1.51 -11.27
N THR A 91 -5.59 -0.28 -10.81
CA THR A 91 -4.93 0.77 -11.59
C THR A 91 -3.46 0.43 -11.79
N ILE A 92 -2.79 -0.02 -10.73
CA ILE A 92 -1.38 -0.41 -10.83
C ILE A 92 -1.22 -1.56 -11.81
N ARG A 93 -2.06 -2.58 -11.69
CA ARG A 93 -2.02 -3.74 -12.56
C ARG A 93 -2.26 -3.36 -14.01
N TYR A 94 -3.26 -2.52 -14.24
CA TYR A 94 -3.58 -2.07 -15.59
C TYR A 94 -2.39 -1.34 -16.22
N ASN A 95 -1.78 -0.43 -15.48
CA ASN A 95 -0.65 0.35 -15.99
C ASN A 95 0.56 -0.53 -16.28
N ARG A 96 0.78 -1.58 -15.48
CA ARG A 96 1.90 -2.47 -15.69
C ARG A 96 1.71 -3.36 -16.91
N ASN A 97 0.47 -3.61 -17.30
CA ASN A 97 0.16 -4.52 -18.39
C ASN A 97 -0.08 -3.79 -19.71
N THR A 98 0.09 -2.50 -19.71
CA THR A 98 -0.01 -1.71 -20.95
C THR A 98 1.35 -1.13 -21.31
#